data_0f39045aaea1834c67476a35189cef02
#
_entry.id   0f39045aaea1834c67476a35189cef02
#
_cell.length_a   1.000
_cell.length_b   1.000
_cell.length_c   1.000
_cell.angle_alpha   90.00
_cell.angle_beta   90.00
_cell.angle_gamma   90.00
#
_symmetry.space_group_name_H-M   'P 1'
#
loop_
_entity.id
_entity.type
_entity.pdbx_description
1 polymer ?
#
loop_
_entity_poly.entity_id
_entity_poly.type
_entity_poly.pdbx_seq_one_letter_code
_entity_poly.pdbx_strand_id
1 'polypeptide(L)'
;MNKALDALPANDGRYTVAVRDLDGRHAAAYGEGAGAFDTASIVKVDILAALLLGAQDRGASLTAPQKKLAAEMIRKSDNDATNALWKAIGRTDGLNAANKRLGLKATHTDKDGHWGLTRTTAADQMVLLEAVLGDAHSPLTAPSRDYMRALMSTVEANQRWGISAADDGKRPGAAPVLKNGWLPRSETELWDVNSIGRVEHGGRTLLVAVLSDGQPSYKAGVALVERAATTAVKAFVDAEKR
;
A
#
# COMPACT_ATOMS: atom_id res chain seq x y z
N MET A 1 -1.16 1.24 21.43
CA MET A 1 -0.57 1.66 20.14
C MET A 1 -0.31 3.16 20.12
N ASN A 2 -1.29 4.03 20.30
CA ASN A 2 -1.16 5.49 20.14
C ASN A 2 -0.01 6.09 20.96
N LYS A 3 0.04 5.88 22.29
CA LYS A 3 1.12 6.39 23.15
C LYS A 3 2.53 6.02 22.67
N ALA A 4 2.70 4.85 22.06
CA ALA A 4 4.01 4.42 21.54
C ALA A 4 4.36 5.10 20.21
N LEU A 5 3.35 5.40 19.39
CA LEU A 5 3.52 6.13 18.14
C LEU A 5 3.71 7.63 18.40
N ASP A 6 3.01 8.23 19.37
CA ASP A 6 3.22 9.64 19.78
C ASP A 6 4.67 9.95 20.17
N ALA A 7 5.40 8.95 20.65
CA ALA A 7 6.80 9.08 21.03
C ALA A 7 7.79 9.02 19.85
N LEU A 8 7.34 8.72 18.64
CA LEU A 8 8.23 8.67 17.48
C LEU A 8 8.49 10.08 16.92
N PRO A 9 9.75 10.43 16.63
CA PRO A 9 10.08 11.70 16.02
C PRO A 9 9.55 11.73 14.57
N ALA A 10 8.57 12.59 14.31
CA ALA A 10 7.98 12.77 12.97
C ALA A 10 8.77 13.80 12.13
N ASN A 11 9.84 14.41 12.68
CA ASN A 11 10.68 15.41 12.00
C ASN A 11 9.85 16.57 11.40
N ASP A 12 8.84 17.06 12.13
CA ASP A 12 7.86 18.06 11.71
C ASP A 12 6.93 17.63 10.56
N GLY A 13 7.08 16.43 10.02
CA GLY A 13 6.17 15.83 9.08
C GLY A 13 4.97 15.16 9.75
N ARG A 14 4.00 14.75 8.94
CA ARG A 14 2.82 14.01 9.39
C ARG A 14 2.98 12.53 9.06
N TYR A 15 2.33 11.68 9.82
CA TYR A 15 2.16 10.28 9.45
C TYR A 15 0.90 9.67 10.05
N THR A 16 0.44 8.60 9.43
CA THR A 16 -0.68 7.78 9.89
C THR A 16 -0.34 6.31 9.73
N VAL A 17 -0.88 5.48 10.61
CA VAL A 17 -0.69 4.03 10.57
C VAL A 17 -2.03 3.34 10.73
N ALA A 18 -2.28 2.32 9.93
CA ALA A 18 -3.36 1.36 10.16
C ALA A 18 -2.79 -0.06 10.19
N VAL A 19 -3.27 -0.86 11.13
CA VAL A 19 -2.94 -2.28 11.29
C VAL A 19 -4.23 -3.06 11.45
N ARG A 20 -4.35 -4.22 10.78
CA ARG A 20 -5.52 -5.09 10.87
C ARG A 20 -5.12 -6.55 10.70
N ASP A 21 -5.78 -7.45 11.42
CA ASP A 21 -5.70 -8.88 11.12
C ASP A 21 -6.23 -9.17 9.71
N LEU A 22 -5.58 -10.07 9.01
CA LEU A 22 -6.07 -10.51 7.69
C LEU A 22 -7.47 -11.14 7.76
N ASP A 23 -7.81 -11.79 8.88
CA ASP A 23 -9.13 -12.35 9.14
C ASP A 23 -10.16 -11.29 9.58
N GLY A 24 -9.75 -10.02 9.67
CA GLY A 24 -10.59 -8.86 9.93
C GLY A 24 -11.15 -8.72 11.34
N ARG A 25 -10.75 -9.58 12.30
CA ARG A 25 -11.30 -9.56 13.66
C ARG A 25 -10.91 -8.34 14.46
N HIS A 26 -9.68 -7.86 14.30
CA HIS A 26 -9.17 -6.71 15.03
C HIS A 26 -8.51 -5.71 14.08
N ALA A 27 -8.64 -4.44 14.41
CA ALA A 27 -8.02 -3.33 13.70
C ALA A 27 -7.64 -2.22 14.67
N ALA A 28 -6.60 -1.49 14.35
CA ALA A 28 -6.18 -0.29 15.06
C ALA A 28 -5.61 0.74 14.08
N ALA A 29 -5.83 2.02 14.39
CA ALA A 29 -5.32 3.11 13.57
C ALA A 29 -4.71 4.21 14.46
N TYR A 30 -3.81 4.98 13.87
CA TYR A 30 -3.16 6.15 14.46
C TYR A 30 -3.11 7.28 13.44
N GLY A 31 -3.35 8.52 13.90
CA GLY A 31 -3.25 9.69 13.04
C GLY A 31 -4.37 9.80 12.00
N GLU A 32 -5.55 9.23 12.24
CA GLU A 32 -6.69 9.27 11.30
C GLU A 32 -7.14 10.71 10.99
N GLY A 33 -6.96 11.65 11.91
CA GLY A 33 -7.25 13.08 11.70
C GLY A 33 -6.24 13.82 10.83
N ALA A 34 -5.14 13.18 10.40
CA ALA A 34 -4.11 13.83 9.58
C ALA A 34 -4.58 14.14 8.14
N GLY A 35 -5.75 13.63 7.74
CA GLY A 35 -6.29 13.83 6.39
C GLY A 35 -5.67 12.91 5.35
N ALA A 36 -5.73 13.34 4.07
CA ALA A 36 -5.22 12.55 2.97
C ALA A 36 -3.73 12.82 2.70
N PHE A 37 -3.05 11.82 2.13
CA PHE A 37 -1.64 11.82 1.73
C PHE A 37 -1.51 11.53 0.24
N ASP A 38 -0.47 12.02 -0.41
CA ASP A 38 -0.14 11.63 -1.77
C ASP A 38 0.37 10.19 -1.79
N THR A 39 -0.17 9.39 -2.71
CA THR A 39 0.16 7.96 -2.77
C THR A 39 1.60 7.68 -3.17
N ALA A 40 2.21 8.53 -3.99
CA ALA A 40 3.39 8.16 -4.74
C ALA A 40 3.17 6.77 -5.41
N SER A 41 4.15 5.89 -5.37
CA SER A 41 4.08 4.59 -6.05
C SER A 41 3.21 3.51 -5.38
N ILE A 42 2.58 3.76 -4.22
CA ILE A 42 1.63 2.76 -3.69
C ILE A 42 0.37 2.66 -4.54
N VAL A 43 -0.02 3.72 -5.28
CA VAL A 43 -1.13 3.70 -6.25
C VAL A 43 -0.98 2.62 -7.33
N LYS A 44 0.21 2.08 -7.55
CA LYS A 44 0.46 1.00 -8.51
C LYS A 44 -0.29 -0.28 -8.14
N VAL A 45 -0.63 -0.47 -6.87
CA VAL A 45 -1.51 -1.55 -6.42
C VAL A 45 -2.93 -1.32 -6.92
N ASP A 46 -3.45 -0.08 -6.80
CA ASP A 46 -4.75 0.32 -7.34
C ASP A 46 -4.82 0.16 -8.86
N ILE A 47 -3.78 0.63 -9.58
CA ILE A 47 -3.71 0.51 -11.04
C ILE A 47 -3.74 -0.96 -11.48
N LEU A 48 -3.02 -1.84 -10.77
CA LEU A 48 -3.05 -3.27 -11.06
C LEU A 48 -4.43 -3.88 -10.76
N ALA A 49 -5.05 -3.49 -9.64
CA ALA A 49 -6.42 -3.93 -9.31
C ALA A 49 -7.42 -3.48 -10.38
N ALA A 50 -7.35 -2.22 -10.83
CA ALA A 50 -8.19 -1.69 -11.91
C ALA A 50 -8.00 -2.47 -13.23
N LEU A 51 -6.76 -2.78 -13.58
CA LEU A 51 -6.44 -3.56 -14.78
C LEU A 51 -7.05 -4.97 -14.72
N LEU A 52 -6.95 -5.63 -13.57
CA LEU A 52 -7.51 -6.96 -13.34
C LEU A 52 -9.04 -6.95 -13.33
N LEU A 53 -9.67 -5.97 -12.69
CA LEU A 53 -11.11 -5.79 -12.72
C LEU A 53 -11.62 -5.61 -14.16
N GLY A 54 -10.96 -4.78 -14.96
CA GLY A 54 -11.32 -4.60 -16.36
C GLY A 54 -11.10 -5.86 -17.21
N ALA A 55 -10.13 -6.70 -16.89
CA ALA A 55 -9.96 -8.00 -17.55
C ALA A 55 -11.10 -8.96 -17.16
N GLN A 56 -11.45 -9.04 -15.88
CA GLN A 56 -12.58 -9.85 -15.38
C GLN A 56 -13.91 -9.47 -16.05
N ASP A 57 -14.20 -8.17 -16.21
CA ASP A 57 -15.43 -7.68 -16.85
C ASP A 57 -15.57 -8.15 -18.30
N ARG A 58 -14.44 -8.37 -18.96
CA ARG A 58 -14.41 -8.92 -20.32
C ARG A 58 -14.37 -10.46 -20.39
N GLY A 59 -14.44 -11.14 -19.25
CA GLY A 59 -14.25 -12.60 -19.18
C GLY A 59 -12.85 -13.04 -19.64
N ALA A 60 -11.83 -12.17 -19.53
CA ALA A 60 -10.49 -12.40 -20.06
C ALA A 60 -9.42 -12.38 -18.96
N SER A 61 -8.25 -12.90 -19.29
CA SER A 61 -7.02 -12.75 -18.49
C SER A 61 -6.18 -11.61 -19.05
N LEU A 62 -5.22 -11.11 -18.25
CA LEU A 62 -4.22 -10.18 -18.74
C LEU A 62 -3.41 -10.81 -19.89
N THR A 63 -3.15 -10.03 -20.93
CA THR A 63 -2.27 -10.43 -22.02
C THR A 63 -0.81 -10.57 -21.55
N ALA A 64 0.02 -11.28 -22.30
CA ALA A 64 1.44 -11.43 -21.96
C ALA A 64 2.17 -10.06 -21.84
N PRO A 65 1.96 -9.07 -22.73
CA PRO A 65 2.51 -7.73 -22.56
C PRO A 65 2.03 -7.04 -21.27
N GLN A 66 0.74 -7.13 -20.93
CA GLN A 66 0.20 -6.56 -19.69
C GLN A 66 0.80 -7.21 -18.44
N LYS A 67 0.98 -8.53 -18.44
CA LYS A 67 1.64 -9.25 -17.34
C LYS A 67 3.10 -8.80 -17.17
N LYS A 68 3.84 -8.60 -18.26
CA LYS A 68 5.21 -8.09 -18.22
C LYS A 68 5.25 -6.69 -17.60
N LEU A 69 4.42 -5.77 -18.08
CA LEU A 69 4.33 -4.41 -17.54
C LEU A 69 3.91 -4.41 -16.06
N ALA A 70 2.94 -5.23 -15.66
CA ALA A 70 2.53 -5.36 -14.28
C ALA A 70 3.67 -5.85 -13.36
N ALA A 71 4.48 -6.79 -13.84
CA ALA A 71 5.64 -7.27 -13.10
C ALA A 71 6.71 -6.16 -12.92
N GLU A 72 7.05 -5.41 -13.98
CA GLU A 72 7.96 -4.27 -13.88
C GLU A 72 7.41 -3.18 -12.95
N MET A 73 6.13 -2.82 -13.10
CA MET A 73 5.46 -1.82 -12.27
C MET A 73 5.47 -2.17 -10.78
N ILE A 74 5.14 -3.40 -10.41
CA ILE A 74 5.03 -3.79 -8.99
C ILE A 74 6.40 -4.12 -8.41
N ARG A 75 7.21 -4.95 -9.09
CA ARG A 75 8.45 -5.50 -8.53
C ARG A 75 9.59 -4.48 -8.49
N LYS A 76 9.69 -3.63 -9.52
CA LYS A 76 10.74 -2.61 -9.65
C LYS A 76 10.24 -1.20 -9.37
N SER A 77 8.92 -1.05 -9.23
CA SER A 77 8.28 0.28 -9.18
C SER A 77 8.52 1.12 -10.45
N ASP A 78 8.59 0.46 -11.62
CA ASP A 78 8.89 1.09 -12.90
C ASP A 78 7.80 2.09 -13.31
N ASN A 79 8.20 3.32 -13.68
CA ASN A 79 7.28 4.39 -14.03
C ASN A 79 6.80 4.31 -15.48
N ASP A 80 7.62 3.82 -16.41
CA ASP A 80 7.19 3.69 -17.82
C ASP A 80 6.16 2.58 -17.96
N ALA A 81 6.36 1.46 -17.28
CA ALA A 81 5.36 0.40 -17.16
C ALA A 81 4.07 0.93 -16.52
N THR A 82 4.19 1.78 -15.49
CA THR A 82 3.04 2.42 -14.85
C THR A 82 2.29 3.32 -15.81
N ASN A 83 2.99 4.18 -16.55
CA ASN A 83 2.40 5.08 -17.55
C ASN A 83 1.62 4.31 -18.64
N ALA A 84 2.17 3.19 -19.10
CA ALA A 84 1.52 2.32 -20.08
C ALA A 84 0.24 1.68 -19.52
N LEU A 85 0.29 1.15 -18.29
CA LEU A 85 -0.89 0.54 -17.65
C LEU A 85 -1.90 1.58 -17.19
N TRP A 86 -1.48 2.75 -16.73
CA TRP A 86 -2.34 3.90 -16.45
C TRP A 86 -3.19 4.30 -17.66
N LYS A 87 -2.56 4.35 -18.83
CA LYS A 87 -3.28 4.56 -20.10
C LYS A 87 -4.24 3.42 -20.41
N ALA A 88 -3.83 2.18 -20.18
CA ALA A 88 -4.63 0.99 -20.48
C ALA A 88 -5.90 0.86 -19.63
N ILE A 89 -5.88 1.34 -18.39
CA ILE A 89 -7.07 1.35 -17.52
C ILE A 89 -8.01 2.53 -17.80
N GLY A 90 -7.66 3.48 -18.68
CA GLY A 90 -8.45 4.70 -18.94
C GLY A 90 -8.08 5.87 -18.04
N ARG A 91 -6.87 5.90 -17.50
CA ARG A 91 -6.33 6.96 -16.64
C ARG A 91 -7.23 7.26 -15.43
N THR A 92 -7.44 8.55 -15.14
CA THR A 92 -8.25 9.07 -14.02
C THR A 92 -9.63 8.42 -13.93
N ASP A 93 -10.36 8.34 -15.03
CA ASP A 93 -11.73 7.80 -15.05
C ASP A 93 -11.73 6.30 -14.71
N GLY A 94 -10.79 5.57 -15.30
CA GLY A 94 -10.66 4.12 -15.03
C GLY A 94 -10.25 3.81 -13.60
N LEU A 95 -9.31 4.58 -13.03
CA LEU A 95 -8.93 4.40 -11.63
C LEU A 95 -10.06 4.75 -10.68
N ASN A 96 -10.76 5.89 -10.90
CA ASN A 96 -11.89 6.29 -10.08
C ASN A 96 -13.05 5.27 -10.14
N ALA A 97 -13.32 4.70 -11.31
CA ALA A 97 -14.32 3.63 -11.44
C ALA A 97 -13.92 2.36 -10.67
N ALA A 98 -12.63 1.98 -10.71
CA ALA A 98 -12.11 0.85 -9.95
C ALA A 98 -12.14 1.13 -8.44
N ASN A 99 -11.72 2.32 -7.98
CA ASN A 99 -11.75 2.71 -6.58
C ASN A 99 -13.17 2.66 -6.00
N LYS A 100 -14.17 3.11 -6.76
CA LYS A 100 -15.57 2.98 -6.35
C LYS A 100 -15.98 1.51 -6.15
N ARG A 101 -15.57 0.61 -7.05
CA ARG A 101 -15.85 -0.84 -6.94
C ARG A 101 -15.12 -1.49 -5.78
N LEU A 102 -13.89 -1.04 -5.49
CA LEU A 102 -13.07 -1.50 -4.37
C LEU A 102 -13.56 -0.95 -3.03
N GLY A 103 -14.46 0.06 -3.03
CA GLY A 103 -15.00 0.68 -1.83
C GLY A 103 -14.12 1.78 -1.23
N LEU A 104 -13.16 2.33 -1.99
CA LEU A 104 -12.31 3.44 -1.57
C LEU A 104 -13.11 4.74 -1.64
N LYS A 105 -13.32 5.38 -0.49
CA LYS A 105 -14.22 6.55 -0.36
C LYS A 105 -13.47 7.88 -0.32
N ALA A 106 -12.22 7.86 0.10
CA ALA A 106 -11.35 9.01 0.31
C ALA A 106 -10.09 8.96 -0.56
N THR A 107 -10.10 8.11 -1.61
CA THR A 107 -9.01 8.01 -2.59
C THR A 107 -9.43 8.71 -3.87
N HIS A 108 -8.77 9.82 -4.19
CA HIS A 108 -9.10 10.68 -5.30
C HIS A 108 -7.88 10.95 -6.18
N THR A 109 -8.04 10.75 -7.48
CA THR A 109 -7.00 11.04 -8.46
C THR A 109 -6.69 12.54 -8.50
N ASP A 110 -5.45 12.87 -8.84
CA ASP A 110 -5.05 14.24 -9.12
C ASP A 110 -5.83 14.81 -10.33
N LYS A 111 -6.19 16.11 -10.27
CA LYS A 111 -6.96 16.80 -11.30
C LYS A 111 -6.24 16.85 -12.65
N ASP A 112 -4.92 16.89 -12.65
CA ASP A 112 -4.08 16.95 -13.85
C ASP A 112 -3.66 15.55 -14.35
N GLY A 113 -4.14 14.50 -13.68
CA GLY A 113 -3.93 13.10 -14.09
C GLY A 113 -2.57 12.53 -13.72
N HIS A 114 -1.86 13.14 -12.79
CA HIS A 114 -0.60 12.59 -12.25
C HIS A 114 -0.90 11.48 -11.25
N TRP A 115 -0.78 10.24 -11.66
CA TRP A 115 -1.13 9.08 -10.82
C TRP A 115 -0.43 9.08 -9.45
N GLY A 116 0.82 9.54 -9.35
CA GLY A 116 1.58 9.61 -8.10
C GLY A 116 1.07 10.65 -7.09
N LEU A 117 0.27 11.62 -7.54
CA LEU A 117 -0.39 12.64 -6.74
C LEU A 117 -1.84 12.27 -6.37
N THR A 118 -2.24 11.02 -6.61
CA THR A 118 -3.50 10.49 -6.10
C THR A 118 -3.51 10.62 -4.57
N ARG A 119 -4.58 11.21 -4.03
CA ARG A 119 -4.74 11.42 -2.59
C ARG A 119 -5.45 10.23 -1.97
N THR A 120 -4.98 9.74 -0.83
CA THR A 120 -5.54 8.58 -0.12
C THR A 120 -5.44 8.72 1.39
N THR A 121 -6.09 7.84 2.12
CA THR A 121 -6.00 7.70 3.58
C THR A 121 -5.53 6.30 3.98
N ALA A 122 -5.01 6.13 5.19
CA ALA A 122 -4.65 4.81 5.71
C ALA A 122 -5.87 3.87 5.78
N ALA A 123 -7.06 4.42 6.06
CA ALA A 123 -8.31 3.64 6.06
C ALA A 123 -8.64 3.09 4.67
N ASP A 124 -8.55 3.91 3.62
CA ASP A 124 -8.77 3.43 2.24
C ASP A 124 -7.69 2.44 1.80
N GLN A 125 -6.43 2.67 2.19
CA GLN A 125 -5.37 1.70 1.89
C GLN A 125 -5.60 0.35 2.60
N MET A 126 -6.21 0.36 3.78
CA MET A 126 -6.61 -0.88 4.46
C MET A 126 -7.72 -1.59 3.68
N VAL A 127 -8.75 -0.87 3.20
CA VAL A 127 -9.81 -1.42 2.33
C VAL A 127 -9.21 -2.00 1.04
N LEU A 128 -8.27 -1.31 0.41
CA LEU A 128 -7.56 -1.82 -0.76
C LEU A 128 -6.81 -3.12 -0.44
N LEU A 129 -6.05 -3.14 0.65
CA LEU A 129 -5.29 -4.32 1.05
C LEU A 129 -6.19 -5.52 1.35
N GLU A 130 -7.35 -5.31 1.97
CA GLU A 130 -8.35 -6.37 2.17
C GLU A 130 -8.89 -6.90 0.84
N ALA A 131 -9.19 -6.02 -0.12
CA ALA A 131 -9.66 -6.43 -1.44
C ALA A 131 -8.61 -7.20 -2.23
N VAL A 132 -7.32 -6.87 -2.05
CA VAL A 132 -6.19 -7.43 -2.82
C VAL A 132 -5.59 -8.68 -2.17
N LEU A 133 -5.49 -8.71 -0.84
CA LEU A 133 -4.77 -9.74 -0.10
C LEU A 133 -5.68 -10.59 0.80
N GLY A 134 -6.89 -10.12 1.08
CA GLY A 134 -7.89 -10.86 1.85
C GLY A 134 -8.65 -11.87 1.01
N ASP A 135 -9.44 -12.73 1.67
CA ASP A 135 -10.21 -13.78 1.01
C ASP A 135 -11.71 -13.47 0.93
N ALA A 136 -12.24 -12.62 1.81
CA ALA A 136 -13.66 -12.33 1.90
C ALA A 136 -14.06 -11.07 1.10
N HIS A 137 -15.22 -11.14 0.42
CA HIS A 137 -15.92 -9.99 -0.18
C HIS A 137 -15.13 -9.11 -1.16
N SER A 138 -14.07 -9.64 -1.78
CA SER A 138 -13.30 -8.90 -2.78
C SER A 138 -14.01 -8.88 -4.14
N PRO A 139 -14.05 -7.72 -4.84
CA PRO A 139 -14.48 -7.69 -6.24
C PRO A 139 -13.48 -8.36 -7.19
N LEU A 140 -12.26 -8.63 -6.72
CA LEU A 140 -11.23 -9.38 -7.45
C LEU A 140 -11.42 -10.89 -7.26
N THR A 141 -11.32 -11.65 -8.34
CA THR A 141 -11.32 -13.12 -8.27
C THR A 141 -10.10 -13.67 -7.52
N ALA A 142 -10.19 -14.86 -6.98
CA ALA A 142 -9.06 -15.53 -6.32
C ALA A 142 -7.79 -15.57 -7.19
N PRO A 143 -7.84 -15.97 -8.48
CA PRO A 143 -6.67 -15.92 -9.36
C PRO A 143 -6.07 -14.51 -9.51
N SER A 144 -6.90 -13.45 -9.54
CA SER A 144 -6.41 -12.06 -9.59
C SER A 144 -5.69 -11.67 -8.32
N ARG A 145 -6.23 -12.01 -7.15
CA ARG A 145 -5.57 -11.77 -5.86
C ARG A 145 -4.26 -12.54 -5.71
N ASP A 146 -4.25 -13.81 -6.13
CA ASP A 146 -3.03 -14.63 -6.12
C ASP A 146 -1.94 -14.05 -7.01
N TYR A 147 -2.31 -13.53 -8.18
CA TYR A 147 -1.38 -12.84 -9.07
C TYR A 147 -0.80 -11.57 -8.44
N MET A 148 -1.64 -10.73 -7.82
CA MET A 148 -1.18 -9.54 -7.10
C MET A 148 -0.25 -9.90 -5.93
N ARG A 149 -0.63 -10.88 -5.13
CA ARG A 149 0.19 -11.40 -4.01
C ARG A 149 1.55 -11.91 -4.49
N ALA A 150 1.58 -12.66 -5.57
CA ALA A 150 2.82 -13.17 -6.16
C ALA A 150 3.77 -12.04 -6.60
N LEU A 151 3.26 -10.98 -7.22
CA LEU A 151 4.08 -9.84 -7.61
C LEU A 151 4.58 -9.04 -6.40
N MET A 152 3.71 -8.75 -5.44
CA MET A 152 4.04 -7.95 -4.25
C MET A 152 4.97 -8.70 -3.26
N SER A 153 4.99 -10.04 -3.28
CA SER A 153 5.93 -10.85 -2.46
C SER A 153 7.32 -10.95 -3.09
N THR A 154 7.45 -10.61 -4.38
CA THR A 154 8.70 -10.74 -5.14
C THR A 154 9.27 -9.40 -5.60
N VAL A 155 9.01 -8.33 -4.85
CA VAL A 155 9.64 -7.02 -5.10
C VAL A 155 11.17 -7.14 -5.00
N GLU A 156 11.88 -6.32 -5.78
CA GLU A 156 13.35 -6.31 -5.78
C GLU A 156 13.92 -5.91 -4.41
N ALA A 157 15.17 -6.28 -4.14
CA ALA A 157 15.78 -6.08 -2.84
C ALA A 157 15.79 -4.60 -2.40
N ASN A 158 16.02 -3.68 -3.34
CA ASN A 158 15.99 -2.23 -3.09
C ASN A 158 14.58 -1.67 -2.83
N GLN A 159 13.53 -2.49 -3.02
CA GLN A 159 12.13 -2.17 -2.72
C GLN A 159 11.65 -2.79 -1.39
N ARG A 160 12.48 -3.59 -0.70
CA ARG A 160 12.13 -4.31 0.53
C ARG A 160 12.47 -3.51 1.78
N TRP A 161 11.75 -2.42 2.00
CA TRP A 161 11.83 -1.58 3.19
C TRP A 161 10.41 -1.23 3.68
N GLY A 162 10.29 -0.42 4.70
CA GLY A 162 9.00 0.03 5.22
C GLY A 162 8.34 -1.03 6.08
N ILE A 163 7.11 -1.43 5.75
CA ILE A 163 6.36 -2.39 6.57
C ILE A 163 7.06 -3.74 6.75
N SER A 164 7.98 -4.11 5.84
CA SER A 164 8.76 -5.35 5.98
C SER A 164 9.63 -5.38 7.23
N ALA A 165 9.98 -4.23 7.81
CA ALA A 165 10.69 -4.14 9.08
C ALA A 165 9.86 -4.68 10.28
N ALA A 166 8.54 -4.77 10.12
CA ALA A 166 7.64 -5.31 11.15
C ALA A 166 7.42 -6.83 11.02
N ASP A 167 7.90 -7.47 9.95
CA ASP A 167 7.85 -8.92 9.79
C ASP A 167 8.85 -9.60 10.75
N ASP A 168 8.43 -10.61 11.49
CA ASP A 168 9.32 -11.28 12.44
C ASP A 168 10.10 -12.46 11.85
N GLY A 169 9.87 -12.80 10.58
CA GLY A 169 10.57 -13.83 9.84
C GLY A 169 10.36 -15.26 10.36
N LYS A 170 9.44 -15.47 11.30
CA LYS A 170 9.27 -16.74 11.98
C LYS A 170 8.40 -17.75 11.24
N ARG A 171 7.61 -17.28 10.26
CA ARG A 171 6.78 -18.16 9.46
C ARG A 171 7.55 -18.68 8.25
N PRO A 172 7.92 -19.97 8.20
CA PRO A 172 8.68 -20.51 7.07
C PRO A 172 7.94 -20.32 5.75
N GLY A 173 8.66 -19.84 4.72
CA GLY A 173 8.11 -19.65 3.38
C GLY A 173 7.19 -18.44 3.22
N ALA A 174 6.92 -17.68 4.27
CA ALA A 174 6.17 -16.44 4.17
C ALA A 174 7.14 -15.25 4.00
N ALA A 175 7.05 -14.57 2.86
CA ALA A 175 7.73 -13.29 2.65
C ALA A 175 6.73 -12.15 2.84
N PRO A 176 7.19 -10.97 3.29
CA PRO A 176 6.37 -9.77 3.26
C PRO A 176 5.80 -9.51 1.86
N VAL A 177 4.54 -9.12 1.80
CA VAL A 177 3.83 -8.77 0.57
C VAL A 177 3.63 -7.27 0.61
N LEU A 178 4.32 -6.49 -0.22
CA LEU A 178 4.36 -5.04 -0.02
C LEU A 178 4.46 -4.23 -1.31
N LYS A 179 4.10 -2.96 -1.19
CA LYS A 179 4.42 -1.91 -2.15
C LYS A 179 4.80 -0.65 -1.40
N ASN A 180 5.91 -0.08 -1.82
CA ASN A 180 6.40 1.20 -1.31
C ASN A 180 6.17 2.33 -2.31
N GLY A 181 6.12 3.55 -1.81
CA GLY A 181 6.02 4.76 -2.59
C GLY A 181 6.80 5.90 -1.95
N TRP A 182 7.46 6.70 -2.78
CA TRP A 182 8.15 7.92 -2.34
C TRP A 182 8.09 8.98 -3.42
N LEU A 183 8.05 10.23 -3.00
CA LEU A 183 7.95 11.38 -3.89
C LEU A 183 8.67 12.57 -3.28
N PRO A 184 9.69 13.15 -3.95
CA PRO A 184 10.21 14.45 -3.59
C PRO A 184 9.20 15.53 -4.02
N ARG A 185 8.93 16.49 -3.13
CA ARG A 185 8.03 17.63 -3.39
C ARG A 185 8.85 18.85 -3.75
N SER A 186 8.76 19.28 -5.03
CA SER A 186 9.52 20.44 -5.52
C SER A 186 9.17 21.76 -4.82
N GLU A 187 7.91 21.87 -4.35
CA GLU A 187 7.43 23.08 -3.70
C GLU A 187 7.97 23.27 -2.27
N THR A 188 8.31 22.17 -1.59
CA THR A 188 8.72 22.18 -0.17
C THR A 188 10.11 21.61 0.05
N GLU A 189 10.71 20.97 -0.94
CA GLU A 189 11.93 20.16 -0.86
C GLU A 189 11.85 19.00 0.15
N LEU A 190 10.62 18.66 0.59
CA LEU A 190 10.35 17.58 1.53
C LEU A 190 9.91 16.31 0.76
N TRP A 191 9.80 15.21 1.48
CA TRP A 191 9.51 13.89 0.92
C TRP A 191 8.24 13.30 1.48
N ASP A 192 7.42 12.74 0.58
CA ASP A 192 6.35 11.80 0.92
C ASP A 192 6.92 10.39 0.87
N VAL A 193 6.69 9.57 1.91
CA VAL A 193 7.19 8.20 1.98
C VAL A 193 6.14 7.30 2.58
N ASN A 194 5.74 6.27 1.83
CA ASN A 194 4.64 5.37 2.16
C ASN A 194 5.03 3.90 2.03
N SER A 195 4.41 3.03 2.81
CA SER A 195 4.56 1.58 2.69
C SER A 195 3.27 0.89 3.08
N ILE A 196 2.79 -0.03 2.24
CA ILE A 196 1.56 -0.79 2.46
C ILE A 196 1.76 -2.26 2.14
N GLY A 197 1.01 -3.14 2.80
CA GLY A 197 1.02 -4.56 2.47
C GLY A 197 0.68 -5.48 3.63
N ARG A 198 1.29 -6.67 3.62
CA ARG A 198 1.08 -7.75 4.58
C ARG A 198 2.39 -8.22 5.18
N VAL A 199 2.40 -8.45 6.48
CA VAL A 199 3.51 -9.01 7.25
C VAL A 199 3.04 -10.14 8.15
N GLU A 200 3.97 -10.99 8.57
CA GLU A 200 3.76 -11.99 9.61
C GLU A 200 4.43 -11.50 10.90
N HIS A 201 3.69 -11.50 12.02
CA HIS A 201 4.23 -11.12 13.31
C HIS A 201 3.47 -11.79 14.47
N GLY A 202 4.20 -12.40 15.40
CA GLY A 202 3.62 -13.05 16.58
C GLY A 202 2.64 -14.18 16.24
N GLY A 203 2.85 -14.88 15.13
CA GLY A 203 1.98 -15.95 14.63
C GLY A 203 0.72 -15.47 13.93
N ARG A 204 0.60 -14.17 13.67
CA ARG A 204 -0.55 -13.52 12.99
C ARG A 204 -0.14 -12.99 11.64
N THR A 205 -1.08 -13.02 10.71
CA THR A 205 -0.96 -12.36 9.41
C THR A 205 -1.66 -11.00 9.48
N LEU A 206 -0.90 -9.91 9.28
CA LEU A 206 -1.35 -8.55 9.49
C LEU A 206 -1.27 -7.74 8.20
N LEU A 207 -2.32 -6.98 7.90
CA LEU A 207 -2.31 -5.89 6.93
C LEU A 207 -1.80 -4.63 7.62
N VAL A 208 -0.90 -3.91 6.95
CA VAL A 208 -0.28 -2.69 7.49
C VAL A 208 -0.25 -1.62 6.41
N ALA A 209 -0.64 -0.42 6.77
CA ALA A 209 -0.49 0.78 5.94
C ALA A 209 0.16 1.89 6.76
N VAL A 210 1.28 2.43 6.28
CA VAL A 210 1.95 3.60 6.84
C VAL A 210 2.08 4.65 5.75
N LEU A 211 1.50 5.82 5.97
CA LEU A 211 1.58 6.96 5.06
C LEU A 211 2.27 8.12 5.79
N SER A 212 3.17 8.80 5.10
CA SER A 212 3.83 9.99 5.66
C SER A 212 4.15 11.04 4.61
N ASP A 213 4.17 12.28 5.02
CA ASP A 213 4.61 13.43 4.23
C ASP A 213 5.48 14.38 5.08
N GLY A 214 6.07 15.39 4.42
CA GLY A 214 6.87 16.42 5.10
C GLY A 214 8.20 15.92 5.66
N GLN A 215 8.74 14.82 5.17
CA GLN A 215 10.00 14.29 5.68
C GLN A 215 11.22 15.04 5.10
N PRO A 216 12.26 15.33 5.89
CA PRO A 216 13.42 16.15 5.45
C PRO A 216 14.29 15.44 4.41
N SER A 217 14.16 14.12 4.27
CA SER A 217 14.85 13.34 3.23
C SER A 217 14.16 12.00 3.03
N TYR A 218 14.41 11.36 1.88
CA TYR A 218 14.00 9.98 1.62
C TYR A 218 14.42 9.02 2.74
N LYS A 219 15.69 9.11 3.18
CA LYS A 219 16.22 8.25 4.25
C LYS A 219 15.49 8.45 5.59
N ALA A 220 15.19 9.70 5.95
CA ALA A 220 14.45 10.01 7.17
C ALA A 220 13.02 9.46 7.10
N GLY A 221 12.35 9.61 5.95
CA GLY A 221 11.02 9.05 5.73
C GLY A 221 10.98 7.52 5.80
N VAL A 222 11.92 6.83 5.16
CA VAL A 222 12.04 5.37 5.27
C VAL A 222 12.22 4.95 6.73
N ALA A 223 13.14 5.60 7.46
CA ALA A 223 13.38 5.28 8.86
C ALA A 223 12.15 5.53 9.75
N LEU A 224 11.36 6.59 9.48
CA LEU A 224 10.09 6.83 10.18
C LEU A 224 9.08 5.72 9.90
N VAL A 225 8.86 5.40 8.62
CA VAL A 225 7.90 4.38 8.18
C VAL A 225 8.23 3.00 8.79
N GLU A 226 9.50 2.60 8.80
CA GLU A 226 9.95 1.34 9.41
C GLU A 226 9.71 1.31 10.93
N ARG A 227 10.06 2.39 11.63
CA ARG A 227 9.80 2.50 13.07
C ARG A 227 8.30 2.51 13.37
N ALA A 228 7.51 3.26 12.60
CA ALA A 228 6.07 3.34 12.78
C ALA A 228 5.40 1.96 12.57
N ALA A 229 5.77 1.25 11.50
CA ALA A 229 5.28 -0.10 11.23
C ALA A 229 5.62 -1.07 12.36
N THR A 230 6.91 -1.12 12.77
CA THR A 230 7.37 -2.02 13.83
C THR A 230 6.70 -1.73 15.17
N THR A 231 6.59 -0.44 15.53
CA THR A 231 5.96 -0.01 16.79
C THR A 231 4.47 -0.35 16.79
N ALA A 232 3.75 -0.06 15.70
CA ALA A 232 2.32 -0.31 15.59
C ALA A 232 2.01 -1.81 15.64
N VAL A 233 2.70 -2.61 14.84
CA VAL A 233 2.50 -4.07 14.77
C VAL A 233 2.79 -4.73 16.12
N LYS A 234 3.91 -4.39 16.77
CA LYS A 234 4.25 -4.90 18.10
C LYS A 234 3.18 -4.54 19.12
N ALA A 235 2.79 -3.26 19.19
CA ALA A 235 1.79 -2.79 20.15
C ALA A 235 0.41 -3.43 19.90
N PHE A 236 0.06 -3.65 18.62
CA PHE A 236 -1.18 -4.32 18.22
C PHE A 236 -1.21 -5.78 18.69
N VAL A 237 -0.16 -6.55 18.42
CA VAL A 237 -0.05 -7.96 18.85
C VAL A 237 0.03 -8.11 20.37
N ASP A 238 0.74 -7.21 21.06
CA ASP A 238 0.87 -7.28 22.53
C ASP A 238 -0.44 -6.88 23.26
N ALA A 239 -1.28 -6.05 22.67
CA ALA A 239 -2.59 -5.69 23.24
C ALA A 239 -3.56 -6.88 23.29
N GLU A 240 -3.48 -7.80 22.35
CA GLU A 240 -4.34 -8.97 22.22
C GLU A 240 -3.91 -10.16 23.12
N LYS A 241 -2.72 -10.06 23.73
CA LYS A 241 -2.23 -11.08 24.68
C LYS A 241 -2.67 -10.84 26.12
N ARG A 242 -3.34 -9.71 26.37
CA ARG A 242 -3.82 -9.29 27.70
C ARG A 242 -5.28 -9.56 27.88
#